data_75ab5279ce54d48bf02fd83f840f1c58
#
_entry.id   75ab5279ce54d48bf02fd83f840f1c58
#
_cell.length_a   1.000
_cell.length_b   1.000
_cell.length_c   1.000
_cell.angle_alpha   90.00
_cell.angle_beta   90.00
_cell.angle_gamma   90.00
#
_symmetry.space_group_name_H-M   'P 1'
#
loop_
_entity.id
_entity.type
_entity.pdbx_description
1 polymer ?
#
loop_
_entity_poly.entity_id
_entity_poly.type
_entity_poly.pdbx_seq_one_letter_code
_entity_poly.pdbx_strand_id
1 'polypeptide(L)'
;VAEVNGQLRELVTAARAFAGTLQTDTCTITRVTGRTLNTSTGVATPTTTEVYSGACRLRPRGVQDRLVESGGEQVAIGSHVLSVPVSVTTVEPGDVVTLGTSVYDGDLTGRRFTVVGVLAASQITARRLSVQEAT
;
A
#
# COMPACT_ATOMS: atom_id res chain seq x y z
N VAL A 1 -6.12 -24.69 25.61
CA VAL A 1 -6.14 -23.28 25.17
C VAL A 1 -4.78 -22.84 24.64
N ALA A 2 -3.69 -23.13 25.36
CA ALA A 2 -2.34 -22.78 24.91
C ALA A 2 -1.94 -23.49 23.61
N GLU A 3 -2.34 -24.75 23.42
CA GLU A 3 -2.07 -25.51 22.19
C GLU A 3 -2.81 -24.92 21.00
N VAL A 4 -4.08 -24.52 21.18
CA VAL A 4 -4.86 -23.89 20.11
C VAL A 4 -4.23 -22.56 19.69
N ASN A 5 -3.77 -21.76 20.64
CA ASN A 5 -3.10 -20.51 20.35
C ASN A 5 -1.76 -20.73 19.62
N GLY A 6 -1.02 -21.79 19.99
CA GLY A 6 0.21 -22.15 19.31
C GLY A 6 -0.03 -22.61 17.87
N GLN A 7 -1.05 -23.43 17.64
CA GLN A 7 -1.44 -23.88 16.31
C GLN A 7 -1.90 -22.71 15.43
N LEU A 8 -2.71 -21.81 15.99
CA LEU A 8 -3.15 -20.62 15.26
C LEU A 8 -1.97 -19.75 14.87
N ARG A 9 -1.01 -19.56 15.78
CA ARG A 9 0.19 -18.79 15.51
C ARG A 9 0.99 -19.38 14.35
N GLU A 10 1.15 -20.70 14.34
CA GLU A 10 1.85 -21.40 13.27
C GLU A 10 1.14 -21.24 11.93
N LEU A 11 -0.19 -21.36 11.93
CA LEU A 11 -0.99 -21.16 10.71
C LEU A 11 -0.88 -19.75 10.17
N VAL A 12 -0.96 -18.75 11.03
CA VAL A 12 -0.83 -17.35 10.63
C VAL A 12 0.57 -17.07 10.09
N THR A 13 1.60 -17.60 10.74
CA THR A 13 2.98 -17.45 10.28
C THR A 13 3.18 -18.07 8.90
N ALA A 14 2.66 -19.28 8.70
CA ALA A 14 2.73 -19.95 7.39
C ALA A 14 1.95 -19.20 6.32
N ALA A 15 0.76 -18.70 6.65
CA ALA A 15 -0.05 -17.92 5.72
C ALA A 15 0.63 -16.60 5.33
N ARG A 16 1.29 -15.94 6.27
CA ARG A 16 2.06 -14.72 5.99
C ARG A 16 3.26 -14.99 5.09
N ALA A 17 3.96 -16.08 5.32
CA ALA A 17 5.07 -16.49 4.46
C ALA A 17 4.58 -16.78 3.04
N PHE A 18 3.47 -17.50 2.90
CA PHE A 18 2.86 -17.78 1.60
C PHE A 18 2.42 -16.50 0.90
N ALA A 19 1.74 -15.60 1.61
CA ALA A 19 1.31 -14.32 1.05
C ALA A 19 2.51 -13.49 0.56
N GLY A 20 3.64 -13.56 1.28
CA GLY A 20 4.87 -12.91 0.86
C GLY A 20 5.42 -13.41 -0.46
N THR A 21 5.23 -14.71 -0.77
CA THR A 21 5.66 -15.26 -2.06
C THR A 21 4.87 -14.72 -3.24
N LEU A 22 3.68 -14.19 -3.01
CA LEU A 22 2.85 -13.57 -4.05
C LEU A 22 3.24 -12.12 -4.32
N GLN A 23 4.05 -11.52 -3.46
CA GLN A 23 4.52 -10.14 -3.61
C GLN A 23 5.76 -10.14 -4.51
N THR A 24 5.51 -10.25 -5.81
CA THR A 24 6.57 -10.39 -6.82
C THR A 24 7.02 -9.07 -7.42
N ASP A 25 6.28 -8.00 -7.17
CA ASP A 25 6.61 -6.67 -7.65
C ASP A 25 7.41 -5.91 -6.58
N THR A 26 8.04 -4.82 -6.97
CA THR A 26 8.72 -3.92 -6.03
C THR A 26 8.09 -2.55 -6.07
N CYS A 27 8.09 -1.87 -4.94
CA CYS A 27 7.59 -0.51 -4.85
C CYS A 27 8.39 0.31 -3.84
N THR A 28 8.27 1.62 -3.94
CA THR A 28 8.77 2.57 -2.95
C THR A 28 7.62 3.45 -2.52
N ILE A 29 7.42 3.56 -1.21
CA ILE A 29 6.37 4.41 -0.63
C ILE A 29 7.06 5.60 0.02
N THR A 30 6.64 6.80 -0.37
CA THR A 30 7.22 8.05 0.12
C THR A 30 6.15 8.94 0.73
N ARG A 31 6.57 9.81 1.64
CA ARG A 31 5.70 10.79 2.28
C ARG A 31 6.28 12.17 2.07
N VAL A 32 5.44 13.13 1.67
CA VAL A 32 5.83 14.54 1.58
C VAL A 32 5.88 15.09 3.00
N THR A 33 7.07 15.50 3.44
CA THR A 33 7.31 16.04 4.78
C THR A 33 7.44 17.55 4.81
N GLY A 34 7.61 18.19 3.65
CA GLY A 34 7.76 19.62 3.55
C GLY A 34 8.02 20.05 2.12
N ARG A 35 8.37 21.32 1.96
CA ARG A 35 8.74 21.88 0.65
C ARG A 35 9.95 22.78 0.80
N THR A 36 10.83 22.73 -0.16
CA THR A 36 12.00 23.61 -0.25
C THR A 36 11.79 24.59 -1.39
N LEU A 37 11.84 25.89 -1.10
CA LEU A 37 11.72 26.93 -2.10
C LEU A 37 13.10 27.23 -2.70
N ASN A 38 13.20 27.11 -4.03
CA ASN A 38 14.37 27.61 -4.74
C ASN A 38 14.20 29.12 -4.99
N THR A 39 14.95 29.91 -4.26
CA THR A 39 14.85 31.40 -4.35
C THR A 39 15.29 31.94 -5.69
N SER A 40 16.11 31.21 -6.44
CA SER A 40 16.58 31.64 -7.77
C SER A 40 15.52 31.45 -8.84
N THR A 41 14.69 30.41 -8.75
CA THR A 41 13.67 30.06 -9.75
C THR A 41 12.25 30.31 -9.28
N GLY A 42 12.04 30.52 -7.98
CA GLY A 42 10.71 30.64 -7.39
C GLY A 42 9.93 29.33 -7.33
N VAL A 43 10.56 28.19 -7.64
CA VAL A 43 9.90 26.88 -7.66
C VAL A 43 10.02 26.22 -6.30
N ALA A 44 8.88 25.76 -5.76
CA ALA A 44 8.84 24.96 -4.55
C ALA A 44 8.95 23.47 -4.92
N THR A 45 9.95 22.81 -4.38
CA THR A 45 10.16 21.35 -4.58
C THR A 45 9.73 20.62 -3.33
N PRO A 46 8.86 19.59 -3.43
CA PRO A 46 8.47 18.81 -2.26
C PRO A 46 9.66 18.01 -1.72
N THR A 47 9.79 18.00 -0.40
CA THR A 47 10.75 17.14 0.30
C THR A 47 10.03 15.86 0.71
N THR A 48 10.58 14.71 0.34
CA THR A 48 9.97 13.42 0.62
C THR A 48 10.86 12.58 1.52
N THR A 49 10.22 11.74 2.32
CA THR A 49 10.87 10.74 3.15
C THR A 49 10.39 9.36 2.72
N GLU A 50 11.31 8.41 2.58
CA GLU A 50 10.95 7.03 2.26
C GLU A 50 10.32 6.37 3.48
N VAL A 51 9.13 5.81 3.27
CA VAL A 51 8.38 5.07 4.29
C VAL A 51 8.65 3.58 4.19
N TYR A 52 8.70 3.06 2.97
CA TYR A 52 8.92 1.64 2.70
C TYR A 52 9.50 1.48 1.30
N SER A 53 10.38 0.51 1.14
CA SER A 53 10.87 0.06 -0.17
C SER A 53 11.07 -1.44 -0.13
N GLY A 54 10.46 -2.14 -1.07
CA GLY A 54 10.59 -3.59 -1.14
C GLY A 54 9.46 -4.26 -1.90
N ALA A 55 9.18 -5.50 -1.54
CA ALA A 55 8.22 -6.35 -2.22
C ALA A 55 6.79 -5.88 -2.03
N CYS A 56 5.98 -6.05 -3.07
CA CYS A 56 4.56 -5.72 -3.04
C CYS A 56 3.78 -6.54 -4.08
N ARG A 57 2.46 -6.46 -3.99
CA ARG A 57 1.54 -7.03 -4.97
C ARG A 57 0.41 -6.04 -5.21
N LEU A 58 0.23 -5.62 -6.46
CA LEU A 58 -0.85 -4.72 -6.85
C LEU A 58 -1.97 -5.52 -7.49
N ARG A 59 -3.20 -5.26 -7.05
CA ARG A 59 -4.40 -5.86 -7.63
C ARG A 59 -5.45 -4.79 -7.89
N PRO A 60 -6.19 -4.88 -9.00
CA PRO A 60 -7.34 -4.00 -9.17
C PRO A 60 -8.44 -4.39 -8.18
N ARG A 61 -9.24 -3.43 -7.76
CA ARG A 61 -10.44 -3.74 -7.00
C ARG A 61 -11.50 -4.35 -7.92
N GLY A 62 -12.38 -5.15 -7.33
CA GLY A 62 -13.50 -5.72 -8.06
C GLY A 62 -14.52 -4.66 -8.44
N VAL A 63 -15.42 -5.04 -9.35
CA VAL A 63 -16.46 -4.15 -9.90
C VAL A 63 -17.37 -3.58 -8.81
N GLN A 64 -17.48 -4.24 -7.67
CA GLN A 64 -18.33 -3.80 -6.56
C GLN A 64 -17.70 -2.70 -5.71
N ASP A 65 -16.43 -2.42 -5.90
CA ASP A 65 -15.72 -1.40 -5.14
C ASP A 65 -15.96 -0.03 -5.76
N ARG A 66 -17.07 0.56 -5.41
CA ARG A 66 -17.50 1.89 -5.86
C ARG A 66 -17.50 2.87 -4.70
N LEU A 67 -17.87 4.11 -5.02
CA LEU A 67 -18.22 5.07 -3.99
C LEU A 67 -19.37 4.52 -3.15
N VAL A 68 -19.16 4.41 -1.85
CA VAL A 68 -20.15 3.93 -0.91
C VAL A 68 -20.61 5.12 -0.07
N GLU A 69 -21.94 5.32 -0.02
CA GLU A 69 -22.51 6.26 0.93
C GLU A 69 -22.61 5.59 2.29
N SER A 70 -22.00 6.21 3.29
CA SER A 70 -22.12 5.76 4.66
C SER A 70 -22.48 6.96 5.52
N GLY A 71 -23.67 6.93 6.12
CA GLY A 71 -24.14 8.03 6.96
C GLY A 71 -24.29 9.35 6.22
N GLY A 72 -24.58 9.32 4.92
CA GLY A 72 -24.73 10.52 4.10
C GLY A 72 -23.44 11.08 3.55
N GLU A 73 -22.29 10.46 3.85
CA GLU A 73 -21.00 10.83 3.29
C GLU A 73 -20.56 9.83 2.23
N GLN A 74 -19.96 10.33 1.16
CA GLN A 74 -19.34 9.49 0.14
C GLN A 74 -17.92 9.15 0.58
N VAL A 75 -17.65 7.86 0.75
CA VAL A 75 -16.32 7.36 1.06
C VAL A 75 -15.65 6.96 -0.25
N ALA A 76 -14.54 7.61 -0.58
CA ALA A 76 -13.75 7.26 -1.75
C ALA A 76 -13.04 5.94 -1.52
N ILE A 77 -13.29 4.97 -2.41
CA ILE A 77 -12.60 3.69 -2.42
C ILE A 77 -11.56 3.74 -3.52
N GLY A 78 -10.32 3.38 -3.20
CA GLY A 78 -9.26 3.36 -4.18
C GLY A 78 -9.51 2.35 -5.30
N SER A 79 -8.94 2.59 -6.48
CA SER A 79 -9.10 1.73 -7.65
C SER A 79 -8.35 0.41 -7.55
N HIS A 80 -7.34 0.33 -6.69
CA HIS A 80 -6.45 -0.82 -6.55
C HIS A 80 -6.20 -1.12 -5.08
N VAL A 81 -5.74 -2.35 -4.84
CA VAL A 81 -5.27 -2.78 -3.52
C VAL A 81 -3.80 -3.17 -3.65
N LEU A 82 -2.96 -2.52 -2.86
CA LEU A 82 -1.54 -2.86 -2.77
C LEU A 82 -1.31 -3.69 -1.51
N SER A 83 -0.72 -4.86 -1.67
CA SER A 83 -0.34 -5.73 -0.56
C SER A 83 1.16 -5.62 -0.32
N VAL A 84 1.54 -5.35 0.91
CA VAL A 84 2.93 -5.28 1.38
C VAL A 84 3.08 -6.19 2.60
N PRO A 85 4.31 -6.50 3.04
CA PRO A 85 4.48 -7.32 4.23
C PRO A 85 3.77 -6.75 5.46
N VAL A 86 3.27 -7.63 6.32
CA VAL A 86 2.52 -7.24 7.53
C VAL A 86 3.35 -6.36 8.46
N SER A 87 4.67 -6.54 8.45
CA SER A 87 5.59 -5.74 9.27
C SER A 87 5.62 -4.26 8.91
N VAL A 88 5.10 -3.89 7.74
CA VAL A 88 5.03 -2.49 7.32
C VAL A 88 3.85 -1.83 8.01
N THR A 89 4.11 -1.03 9.03
CA THR A 89 3.07 -0.42 9.87
C THR A 89 3.07 1.10 9.81
N THR A 90 3.97 1.69 9.04
CA THR A 90 4.22 3.13 9.03
C THR A 90 3.51 3.88 7.89
N VAL A 91 2.85 3.17 6.99
CA VAL A 91 2.15 3.79 5.86
C VAL A 91 0.89 4.50 6.35
N GLU A 92 0.66 5.70 5.85
CA GLU A 92 -0.50 6.53 6.19
C GLU A 92 -1.23 6.97 4.92
N PRO A 93 -2.53 7.31 5.01
CA PRO A 93 -3.23 7.93 3.89
C PRO A 93 -2.53 9.20 3.42
N GLY A 94 -2.45 9.38 2.10
CA GLY A 94 -1.72 10.47 1.49
C GLY A 94 -0.31 10.11 1.03
N ASP A 95 0.25 9.00 1.51
CA ASP A 95 1.55 8.53 1.04
C ASP A 95 1.49 8.15 -0.44
N VAL A 96 2.60 8.27 -1.13
CA VAL A 96 2.71 8.01 -2.57
C VAL A 96 3.50 6.73 -2.80
N VAL A 97 2.90 5.82 -3.57
CA VAL A 97 3.53 4.57 -3.98
C VAL A 97 4.02 4.73 -5.41
N THR A 98 5.29 4.42 -5.65
CA THR A 98 5.85 4.33 -6.99
C THR A 98 6.26 2.89 -7.24
N LEU A 99 5.68 2.27 -8.27
CA LEU A 99 6.03 0.89 -8.62
C LEU A 99 7.39 0.87 -9.31
N GLY A 100 8.26 -0.01 -8.85
CA GLY A 100 9.58 -0.21 -9.43
C GLY A 100 9.53 -1.22 -10.56
N THR A 101 9.68 -2.51 -10.23
CA THR A 101 9.67 -3.58 -11.20
C THR A 101 8.47 -4.49 -11.01
N SER A 102 7.94 -5.01 -12.12
CA SER A 102 6.89 -6.02 -12.09
C SER A 102 7.33 -7.20 -12.95
N VAL A 103 7.36 -8.40 -12.35
CA VAL A 103 7.81 -9.60 -13.02
C VAL A 103 6.85 -10.02 -14.14
N TYR A 104 5.55 -9.85 -13.89
CA TYR A 104 4.51 -10.35 -14.78
C TYR A 104 3.86 -9.30 -15.65
N ASP A 105 3.98 -8.03 -15.30
CA ASP A 105 3.38 -6.92 -16.05
C ASP A 105 4.29 -5.70 -16.05
N GLY A 106 5.10 -5.58 -17.11
CA GLY A 106 6.03 -4.45 -17.25
C GLY A 106 5.35 -3.09 -17.40
N ASP A 107 4.06 -3.07 -17.72
CA ASP A 107 3.27 -1.82 -17.82
C ASP A 107 3.11 -1.12 -16.47
N LEU A 108 3.24 -1.87 -15.37
CA LEU A 108 3.15 -1.31 -14.02
C LEU A 108 4.39 -0.50 -13.61
N THR A 109 5.52 -0.72 -14.26
CA THR A 109 6.78 -0.07 -13.90
C THR A 109 6.66 1.45 -14.01
N GLY A 110 6.98 2.14 -12.92
CA GLY A 110 6.94 3.60 -12.85
C GLY A 110 5.57 4.21 -12.58
N ARG A 111 4.51 3.42 -12.52
CA ARG A 111 3.18 3.94 -12.17
C ARG A 111 3.14 4.39 -10.73
N ARG A 112 2.38 5.44 -10.47
CA ARG A 112 2.26 6.05 -9.16
C ARG A 112 0.83 5.97 -8.65
N PHE A 113 0.72 5.71 -7.36
CA PHE A 113 -0.57 5.60 -6.66
C PHE A 113 -0.52 6.41 -5.38
N THR A 114 -1.66 6.91 -4.95
CA THR A 114 -1.79 7.57 -3.66
C THR A 114 -2.54 6.64 -2.71
N VAL A 115 -2.02 6.48 -1.50
CA VAL A 115 -2.67 5.68 -0.46
C VAL A 115 -3.91 6.43 0.04
N VAL A 116 -5.06 5.78 -0.08
CA VAL A 116 -6.35 6.31 0.37
C VAL A 116 -6.69 5.79 1.76
N GLY A 117 -6.32 4.57 2.06
CA GLY A 117 -6.61 3.97 3.36
C GLY A 117 -5.73 2.76 3.62
N VAL A 118 -5.61 2.41 4.89
CA VAL A 118 -4.85 1.25 5.36
C VAL A 118 -5.80 0.31 6.06
N LEU A 119 -5.83 -0.95 5.61
CA LEU A 119 -6.68 -1.98 6.20
C LEU A 119 -5.90 -2.74 7.28
N ALA A 120 -6.52 -2.91 8.42
CA ALA A 120 -5.93 -3.65 9.54
C ALA A 120 -6.91 -4.68 10.08
N ALA A 121 -6.41 -5.85 10.42
CA ALA A 121 -7.19 -6.92 11.01
C ALA A 121 -6.29 -7.81 11.89
N SER A 122 -6.90 -8.51 12.85
CA SER A 122 -6.15 -9.26 13.86
C SER A 122 -5.28 -10.38 13.29
N GLN A 123 -5.73 -11.04 12.24
CA GLN A 123 -5.02 -12.19 11.65
C GLN A 123 -4.68 -11.94 10.19
N ILE A 124 -4.29 -10.71 9.89
CA ILE A 124 -3.96 -10.30 8.54
C ILE A 124 -2.71 -11.03 8.04
N THR A 125 -2.74 -11.49 6.80
CA THR A 125 -1.62 -12.20 6.17
C THR A 125 -0.71 -11.26 5.38
N ALA A 126 -1.23 -10.11 4.98
CA ALA A 126 -0.48 -9.06 4.33
C ALA A 126 -1.12 -7.73 4.69
N ARG A 127 -0.32 -6.67 4.72
CA ARG A 127 -0.85 -5.31 4.90
C ARG A 127 -1.46 -4.85 3.59
N ARG A 128 -2.75 -4.60 3.60
CA ARG A 128 -3.46 -4.15 2.40
C ARG A 128 -3.70 -2.67 2.47
N LEU A 129 -3.32 -1.99 1.40
CA LEU A 129 -3.47 -0.55 1.25
C LEU A 129 -4.47 -0.30 0.13
N SER A 130 -5.47 0.51 0.41
CA SER A 130 -6.37 1.00 -0.63
C SER A 130 -5.67 2.16 -1.33
N VAL A 131 -5.44 2.04 -2.64
CA VAL A 131 -4.67 3.04 -3.39
C VAL A 131 -5.44 3.49 -4.63
N GLN A 132 -5.19 4.72 -5.04
CA GLN A 132 -5.78 5.33 -6.23
C GLN A 132 -4.66 5.75 -7.16
N GLU A 133 -4.78 5.44 -8.45
CA GLU A 133 -3.75 5.85 -9.42
C GLU A 133 -3.65 7.36 -9.47
N ALA A 134 -2.42 7.85 -9.35
CA ALA A 134 -2.10 9.26 -9.45
C ALA A 134 -1.85 9.66 -10.90
N THR A 135 -2.48 10.70 -11.34
CA THR A 135 -2.30 11.27 -12.69
C THR A 135 -1.21 12.31 -12.73
#